data_852f8676bed0f559ec76180d9159b10b
#
_entry.id   852f8676bed0f559ec76180d9159b10b
#
_cell.length_a   1.000
_cell.length_b   1.000
_cell.length_c   1.000
_cell.angle_alpha   90.00
_cell.angle_beta   90.00
_cell.angle_gamma   90.00
#
_symmetry.space_group_name_H-M   'P 1'
#
loop_
_entity.id
_entity.type
_entity.pdbx_description
1 polymer ?
#
loop_
_entity_poly.entity_id
_entity_poly.type
_entity_poly.pdbx_seq_one_letter_code
_entity_poly.pdbx_strand_id
1 'polypeptide(L)'
;MTRRTKTFLFVGLILVLSFSAGLFGFFHFFEQAEKQVRTKPAEKAMKNPYLAAARFLEKIGIQAEPVHDRKVLLHPPSREDLVFVHRMGANLSESREENLISWVRQGGHLVITARRQWDENKGESGNHLLDRFGVRLYVEKDLETEEKDSGQASAGDKTSFHVDFDPARTLTDAKGDFKVAARSGAGIHALQKALGKGKITVLSDSSYWTNTRIGFHDHAFFMARIARGAGKVWLIQTGGMPPISQLIWEHAPYFVTALLILSVTAVMRAGMRIGPLIKVQNTSSRNIMEHLQASGRYLWRTRNGSLLFKNVQEAVERRLRRKYRMGAAADKQRLSRIIAAKTGLSAEAVHEALYSNFRHDHQSVVRTISVLQKLNRL
;
A
#
# COMPACT_ATOMS: atom_id res chain seq x y z
N MET A 1 -8.13 -68.49 5.82
CA MET A 1 -7.71 -67.08 6.01
C MET A 1 -6.22 -67.08 6.31
N THR A 2 -5.43 -66.51 5.42
CA THR A 2 -3.98 -66.52 5.53
C THR A 2 -3.51 -65.59 6.70
N ARG A 3 -2.38 -65.96 7.31
CA ARG A 3 -1.82 -65.19 8.45
C ARG A 3 -1.69 -63.68 8.13
N ARG A 4 -1.43 -63.34 6.88
CA ARG A 4 -1.37 -61.94 6.38
C ARG A 4 -2.73 -61.21 6.44
N THR A 5 -3.82 -61.89 6.09
CA THR A 5 -5.17 -61.27 6.12
C THR A 5 -5.61 -60.93 7.55
N LYS A 6 -5.25 -61.79 8.53
CA LYS A 6 -5.53 -61.49 9.95
C LYS A 6 -4.74 -60.29 10.46
N THR A 7 -3.48 -60.13 10.03
CA THR A 7 -2.66 -58.97 10.40
C THR A 7 -3.21 -57.65 9.81
N PHE A 8 -3.64 -57.65 8.53
CA PHE A 8 -4.28 -56.48 7.92
C PHE A 8 -5.59 -56.09 8.59
N LEU A 9 -6.42 -57.09 8.95
CA LEU A 9 -7.66 -56.80 9.68
C LEU A 9 -7.40 -56.26 11.09
N PHE A 10 -6.38 -56.75 11.78
CA PHE A 10 -6.02 -56.28 13.11
C PHE A 10 -5.45 -54.84 13.07
N VAL A 11 -4.60 -54.53 12.10
CA VAL A 11 -4.07 -53.16 11.89
C VAL A 11 -5.20 -52.22 11.49
N GLY A 12 -6.11 -52.62 10.60
CA GLY A 12 -7.28 -51.84 10.23
C GLY A 12 -8.18 -51.55 11.42
N LEU A 13 -8.42 -52.52 12.28
CA LEU A 13 -9.21 -52.34 13.52
C LEU A 13 -8.57 -51.34 14.48
N ILE A 14 -7.24 -51.41 14.68
CA ILE A 14 -6.51 -50.44 15.52
C ILE A 14 -6.61 -49.05 14.96
N LEU A 15 -6.46 -48.87 13.64
CA LEU A 15 -6.59 -47.52 13.01
C LEU A 15 -8.00 -46.94 13.17
N VAL A 16 -9.04 -47.78 13.01
CA VAL A 16 -10.43 -47.35 13.21
C VAL A 16 -10.68 -46.95 14.67
N LEU A 17 -10.20 -47.77 15.62
CA LEU A 17 -10.33 -47.47 17.06
C LEU A 17 -9.57 -46.19 17.45
N SER A 18 -8.35 -46.00 16.94
CA SER A 18 -7.56 -44.80 17.21
C SER A 18 -8.23 -43.53 16.61
N PHE A 19 -8.78 -43.66 15.40
CA PHE A 19 -9.50 -42.54 14.75
C PHE A 19 -10.79 -42.21 15.48
N SER A 20 -11.55 -43.21 15.91
CA SER A 20 -12.78 -43.04 16.69
C SER A 20 -12.50 -42.44 18.07
N ALA A 21 -11.43 -42.86 18.74
CA ALA A 21 -10.98 -42.28 20.02
C ALA A 21 -10.51 -40.82 19.84
N GLY A 22 -9.79 -40.55 18.75
CA GLY A 22 -9.39 -39.16 18.39
C GLY A 22 -10.58 -38.27 18.12
N LEU A 23 -11.58 -38.73 17.37
CA LEU A 23 -12.83 -38.00 17.11
C LEU A 23 -13.62 -37.77 18.41
N PHE A 24 -13.78 -38.81 19.24
CA PHE A 24 -14.46 -38.69 20.53
C PHE A 24 -13.74 -37.68 21.44
N GLY A 25 -12.42 -37.77 21.55
CA GLY A 25 -11.62 -36.78 22.29
C GLY A 25 -11.78 -35.36 21.74
N PHE A 26 -11.76 -35.24 20.41
CA PHE A 26 -11.96 -33.94 19.79
C PHE A 26 -13.32 -33.28 20.14
N PHE A 27 -14.42 -34.06 20.02
CA PHE A 27 -15.75 -33.53 20.37
C PHE A 27 -16.00 -33.40 21.88
N HIS A 28 -15.27 -34.11 22.71
CA HIS A 28 -15.44 -34.05 24.16
C HIS A 28 -14.57 -32.97 24.80
N PHE A 29 -13.37 -32.70 24.28
CA PHE A 29 -12.45 -31.70 24.84
C PHE A 29 -12.50 -30.36 24.13
N PHE A 30 -13.00 -30.30 22.89
CA PHE A 30 -13.25 -29.03 22.21
C PHE A 30 -14.71 -28.62 22.42
N GLU A 31 -14.98 -27.95 23.52
CA GLU A 31 -16.21 -27.18 23.65
C GLU A 31 -16.21 -26.12 22.54
N GLN A 32 -17.36 -25.96 21.87
CA GLN A 32 -17.60 -24.80 21.01
C GLN A 32 -17.57 -23.57 21.89
N ALA A 33 -16.41 -22.97 22.09
CA ALA A 33 -16.34 -21.64 22.63
C ALA A 33 -17.10 -20.74 21.67
N GLU A 34 -18.25 -20.21 22.10
CA GLU A 34 -18.88 -19.07 21.44
C GLU A 34 -17.89 -17.92 21.46
N LYS A 35 -17.01 -17.90 20.49
CA LYS A 35 -16.17 -16.75 20.24
C LYS A 35 -17.13 -15.67 19.78
N GLN A 36 -17.45 -14.74 20.68
CA GLN A 36 -18.07 -13.48 20.29
C GLN A 36 -17.13 -12.84 19.27
N VAL A 37 -17.34 -13.18 18.01
CA VAL A 37 -16.67 -12.50 16.89
C VAL A 37 -17.20 -11.09 16.95
N ARG A 38 -16.39 -10.17 17.48
CA ARG A 38 -16.64 -8.74 17.30
C ARG A 38 -16.68 -8.53 15.79
N THR A 39 -17.88 -8.57 15.23
CA THR A 39 -18.12 -8.21 13.84
C THR A 39 -17.53 -6.83 13.66
N LYS A 40 -16.64 -6.69 12.67
CA LYS A 40 -16.09 -5.37 12.34
C LYS A 40 -17.26 -4.41 12.16
N PRO A 41 -17.25 -3.23 12.80
CA PRO A 41 -18.31 -2.26 12.63
C PRO A 41 -18.57 -2.05 11.14
N ALA A 42 -19.83 -1.93 10.75
CA ALA A 42 -20.17 -1.65 9.35
C ALA A 42 -19.36 -0.44 8.87
N GLU A 43 -18.88 -0.47 7.64
CA GLU A 43 -18.02 0.59 7.08
C GLU A 43 -18.59 1.99 7.31
N LYS A 44 -19.92 2.13 7.21
CA LYS A 44 -20.63 3.38 7.53
C LYS A 44 -20.44 3.82 9.00
N ALA A 45 -20.39 2.89 9.95
CA ALA A 45 -20.17 3.20 11.35
C ALA A 45 -18.71 3.53 11.66
N MET A 46 -17.76 2.98 10.93
CA MET A 46 -16.34 3.35 11.02
C MET A 46 -16.09 4.77 10.50
N LYS A 47 -16.77 5.15 9.42
CA LYS A 47 -16.65 6.49 8.83
C LYS A 47 -17.41 7.56 9.63
N ASN A 48 -18.43 7.18 10.39
CA ASN A 48 -19.28 8.10 11.14
C ASN A 48 -19.43 7.67 12.59
N PRO A 49 -18.68 8.26 13.56
CA PRO A 49 -18.75 7.92 14.97
C PRO A 49 -20.09 8.31 15.63
N TYR A 50 -20.93 9.14 15.03
CA TYR A 50 -22.24 9.57 15.55
C TYR A 50 -23.41 8.92 14.80
N LEU A 51 -23.19 7.85 14.04
CA LEU A 51 -24.24 7.17 13.29
C LEU A 51 -25.31 6.58 14.22
N ALA A 52 -24.91 6.00 15.36
CA ALA A 52 -25.84 5.46 16.35
C ALA A 52 -26.67 6.57 17.00
N ALA A 53 -26.05 7.72 17.24
CA ALA A 53 -26.75 8.90 17.76
C ALA A 53 -27.81 9.42 16.78
N ALA A 54 -27.48 9.51 15.49
CA ALA A 54 -28.44 9.88 14.45
C ALA A 54 -29.63 8.91 14.42
N ARG A 55 -29.36 7.61 14.34
CA ARG A 55 -30.40 6.58 14.35
C ARG A 55 -31.28 6.59 15.62
N PHE A 56 -30.69 6.88 16.75
CA PHE A 56 -31.43 7.01 18.00
C PHE A 56 -32.40 8.21 17.92
N LEU A 57 -31.93 9.37 17.47
CA LEU A 57 -32.76 10.56 17.29
C LEU A 57 -33.90 10.31 16.31
N GLU A 58 -33.63 9.69 15.16
CA GLU A 58 -34.65 9.30 14.19
C GLU A 58 -35.71 8.36 14.79
N LYS A 59 -35.26 7.39 15.63
CA LYS A 59 -36.16 6.44 16.28
C LYS A 59 -37.11 7.09 17.30
N ILE A 60 -36.71 8.21 17.88
CA ILE A 60 -37.57 9.01 18.80
C ILE A 60 -38.33 10.13 18.08
N GLY A 61 -38.31 10.13 16.72
CA GLY A 61 -39.06 11.06 15.89
C GLY A 61 -38.37 12.40 15.60
N ILE A 62 -37.08 12.53 15.93
CA ILE A 62 -36.26 13.72 15.59
C ILE A 62 -35.42 13.41 14.36
N GLN A 63 -35.60 14.15 13.29
CA GLN A 63 -34.76 14.00 12.10
C GLN A 63 -33.30 14.29 12.42
N ALA A 64 -32.38 13.42 12.01
CA ALA A 64 -30.97 13.61 12.29
C ALA A 64 -30.11 13.24 11.08
N GLU A 65 -29.19 14.10 10.71
CA GLU A 65 -28.29 13.89 9.57
C GLU A 65 -26.83 14.05 9.99
N PRO A 66 -26.02 12.97 9.87
CA PRO A 66 -24.60 13.08 10.09
C PRO A 66 -23.92 13.65 8.84
N VAL A 67 -23.21 14.74 9.00
CA VAL A 67 -22.56 15.50 7.93
C VAL A 67 -21.05 15.55 8.15
N HIS A 68 -20.28 15.21 7.13
CA HIS A 68 -18.81 15.32 7.15
C HIS A 68 -18.31 16.70 6.68
N ASP A 69 -19.18 17.48 6.04
CA ASP A 69 -18.81 18.74 5.41
C ASP A 69 -19.10 19.94 6.34
N ARG A 70 -18.19 20.91 6.34
CA ARG A 70 -18.34 22.19 7.02
C ARG A 70 -19.27 23.15 6.29
N LYS A 71 -19.80 22.81 5.12
CA LYS A 71 -20.69 23.67 4.33
C LYS A 71 -21.92 24.09 5.14
N VAL A 72 -22.41 23.22 6.03
CA VAL A 72 -23.51 23.57 6.94
C VAL A 72 -23.17 24.71 7.90
N LEU A 73 -21.90 24.88 8.27
CA LEU A 73 -21.45 26.03 9.08
C LEU A 73 -21.27 27.30 8.25
N LEU A 74 -21.09 27.17 6.94
CA LEU A 74 -20.99 28.31 6.03
C LEU A 74 -22.37 28.84 5.64
N HIS A 75 -23.32 27.94 5.48
CA HIS A 75 -24.71 28.18 5.15
C HIS A 75 -25.57 27.49 6.20
N PRO A 76 -25.84 28.15 7.35
CA PRO A 76 -26.61 27.56 8.42
C PRO A 76 -27.98 27.07 7.95
N PRO A 77 -28.47 25.92 8.50
CA PRO A 77 -29.75 25.33 8.09
C PRO A 77 -30.95 26.15 8.62
N SER A 78 -32.12 25.54 8.64
CA SER A 78 -33.33 26.16 9.18
C SER A 78 -33.14 26.71 10.57
N ARG A 79 -33.91 27.76 10.91
CA ARG A 79 -33.80 28.43 12.22
C ARG A 79 -34.29 27.60 13.40
N GLU A 80 -34.99 26.50 13.12
CA GLU A 80 -35.49 25.58 14.15
C GLU A 80 -34.55 24.38 14.34
N ASP A 81 -33.46 24.33 13.56
CA ASP A 81 -32.56 23.18 13.56
C ASP A 81 -31.50 23.28 14.67
N LEU A 82 -30.97 22.12 15.05
CA LEU A 82 -29.83 21.98 15.92
C LEU A 82 -28.59 21.60 15.10
N VAL A 83 -27.52 22.33 15.30
CA VAL A 83 -26.21 22.04 14.72
C VAL A 83 -25.24 21.62 15.84
N PHE A 84 -24.89 20.34 15.86
CA PHE A 84 -23.87 19.80 16.76
C PHE A 84 -22.52 19.75 16.06
N VAL A 85 -21.52 20.36 16.68
CA VAL A 85 -20.13 20.43 16.17
C VAL A 85 -19.19 19.75 17.15
N HIS A 86 -18.77 18.53 16.85
CA HIS A 86 -17.82 17.78 17.69
C HIS A 86 -16.44 18.43 17.73
N ARG A 87 -15.95 18.87 16.59
CA ARG A 87 -14.66 19.57 16.47
C ARG A 87 -14.87 20.83 15.66
N MET A 88 -14.92 21.95 16.33
CA MET A 88 -14.76 23.21 15.65
C MET A 88 -13.25 23.30 15.30
N GLY A 89 -12.92 23.18 14.02
CA GLY A 89 -11.55 23.35 13.57
C GLY A 89 -11.02 24.73 13.93
N ALA A 90 -9.71 24.92 13.85
CA ALA A 90 -9.10 26.20 14.09
C ALA A 90 -9.80 27.30 13.26
N ASN A 91 -10.25 28.33 13.96
CA ASN A 91 -10.64 29.64 13.48
C ASN A 91 -11.56 29.67 12.25
N LEU A 92 -12.85 29.73 12.52
CA LEU A 92 -13.77 30.36 11.58
C LEU A 92 -13.29 31.80 11.38
N SER A 93 -13.40 32.34 10.15
CA SER A 93 -13.19 33.78 9.96
C SER A 93 -14.26 34.55 10.75
N GLU A 94 -13.94 35.74 11.20
CA GLU A 94 -14.82 36.57 12.00
C GLU A 94 -16.21 36.76 11.35
N SER A 95 -16.27 36.94 10.04
CA SER A 95 -17.52 37.02 9.29
C SER A 95 -18.36 35.75 9.36
N ARG A 96 -17.74 34.58 9.42
CA ARG A 96 -18.45 33.30 9.53
C ARG A 96 -18.94 33.05 10.95
N GLU A 97 -18.17 33.44 11.94
CA GLU A 97 -18.61 33.42 13.33
C GLU A 97 -19.84 34.32 13.54
N GLU A 98 -19.83 35.51 13.00
CA GLU A 98 -20.96 36.45 13.10
C GLU A 98 -22.21 35.90 12.39
N ASN A 99 -22.05 35.27 11.21
CA ASN A 99 -23.16 34.63 10.52
C ASN A 99 -23.75 33.49 11.35
N LEU A 100 -22.91 32.68 12.02
CA LEU A 100 -23.35 31.59 12.86
C LEU A 100 -24.06 32.12 14.13
N ILE A 101 -23.53 33.18 14.74
CA ILE A 101 -24.15 33.86 15.88
C ILE A 101 -25.49 34.47 15.48
N SER A 102 -25.56 35.09 14.31
CA SER A 102 -26.79 35.65 13.76
C SER A 102 -27.86 34.57 13.54
N TRP A 103 -27.48 33.44 13.00
CA TRP A 103 -28.37 32.28 12.84
C TRP A 103 -28.90 31.80 14.20
N VAL A 104 -28.02 31.66 15.21
CA VAL A 104 -28.46 31.31 16.58
C VAL A 104 -29.46 32.34 17.12
N ARG A 105 -29.17 33.67 16.98
CA ARG A 105 -30.08 34.74 17.42
C ARG A 105 -31.46 34.66 16.77
N GLN A 106 -31.55 34.08 15.57
CA GLN A 106 -32.81 33.92 14.84
C GLN A 106 -33.60 32.68 15.23
N GLY A 107 -33.05 31.78 16.05
CA GLY A 107 -33.75 30.61 16.58
C GLY A 107 -32.94 29.33 16.58
N GLY A 108 -31.80 29.29 15.86
CA GLY A 108 -30.93 28.10 15.77
C GLY A 108 -30.38 27.65 17.11
N HIS A 109 -30.16 26.37 17.27
CA HIS A 109 -29.50 25.80 18.41
C HIS A 109 -28.11 25.30 18.06
N LEU A 110 -27.08 25.96 18.54
CA LEU A 110 -25.68 25.58 18.29
C LEU A 110 -25.14 24.78 19.49
N VAL A 111 -24.65 23.56 19.26
CA VAL A 111 -24.01 22.72 20.28
C VAL A 111 -22.56 22.51 19.89
N ILE A 112 -21.63 22.93 20.75
CA ILE A 112 -20.18 22.88 20.46
C ILE A 112 -19.49 22.13 21.58
N THR A 113 -18.53 21.27 21.20
CA THR A 113 -17.61 20.67 22.17
C THR A 113 -16.34 21.50 22.31
N ALA A 114 -16.05 21.94 23.53
CA ALA A 114 -14.78 22.60 23.84
C ALA A 114 -13.64 21.59 23.80
N ARG A 115 -12.62 21.91 23.02
CA ARG A 115 -11.50 20.99 22.81
C ARG A 115 -10.14 21.54 23.22
N ARG A 116 -9.96 22.84 23.14
CA ARG A 116 -8.72 23.50 23.50
C ARG A 116 -8.81 24.02 24.92
N GLN A 117 -7.81 23.68 25.71
CA GLN A 117 -7.66 24.19 27.07
C GLN A 117 -7.41 25.70 27.04
N TRP A 118 -7.93 26.40 28.03
CA TRP A 118 -7.60 27.79 28.27
C TRP A 118 -6.12 27.94 28.63
N ASP A 119 -5.42 28.86 27.98
CA ASP A 119 -4.03 29.20 28.27
C ASP A 119 -4.01 30.48 29.12
N GLU A 120 -3.71 30.35 30.40
CA GLU A 120 -3.66 31.47 31.33
C GLU A 120 -2.59 32.51 30.93
N ASN A 121 -1.50 32.06 30.31
CA ASN A 121 -0.41 32.96 29.90
C ASN A 121 -0.77 33.82 28.70
N LYS A 122 -1.57 33.27 27.79
CA LYS A 122 -2.01 33.98 26.58
C LYS A 122 -3.34 34.68 26.77
N GLY A 123 -4.13 34.30 27.77
CA GLY A 123 -5.48 34.80 27.98
C GLY A 123 -6.48 34.37 26.89
N GLU A 124 -6.23 33.25 26.21
CA GLU A 124 -7.07 32.71 25.15
C GLU A 124 -7.03 31.17 25.10
N SER A 125 -8.06 30.54 24.54
CA SER A 125 -8.07 29.11 24.25
C SER A 125 -7.65 28.79 22.82
N GLY A 126 -7.55 29.78 21.97
CA GLY A 126 -7.42 29.66 20.52
C GLY A 126 -8.69 29.17 19.84
N ASN A 127 -9.84 29.30 20.48
CA ASN A 127 -11.17 29.18 19.91
C ASN A 127 -11.91 30.50 20.11
N HIS A 128 -11.82 31.40 19.11
CA HIS A 128 -12.37 32.73 19.19
C HIS A 128 -13.85 32.79 19.63
N LEU A 129 -14.67 31.84 19.17
CA LEU A 129 -16.07 31.81 19.53
C LEU A 129 -16.28 31.56 21.04
N LEU A 130 -15.57 30.59 21.62
CA LEU A 130 -15.66 30.29 23.05
C LEU A 130 -15.04 31.40 23.89
N ASP A 131 -13.92 31.94 23.44
CA ASP A 131 -13.23 33.07 24.12
C ASP A 131 -14.13 34.33 24.14
N ARG A 132 -14.81 34.61 23.04
CA ARG A 132 -15.81 35.72 22.95
C ARG A 132 -16.95 35.55 23.96
N PHE A 133 -17.43 34.34 24.19
CA PHE A 133 -18.44 34.02 25.15
C PHE A 133 -17.91 33.91 26.59
N GLY A 134 -16.61 33.86 26.80
CA GLY A 134 -15.97 33.68 28.09
C GLY A 134 -16.05 32.26 28.67
N VAL A 135 -16.28 31.27 27.78
CA VAL A 135 -16.29 29.86 28.18
C VAL A 135 -14.89 29.29 28.10
N ARG A 136 -14.37 28.82 29.23
CA ARG A 136 -13.02 28.26 29.37
C ARG A 136 -13.11 26.78 29.66
N LEU A 137 -12.25 25.99 28.95
CA LEU A 137 -12.06 24.59 29.26
C LEU A 137 -10.79 24.41 30.08
N TYR A 138 -10.87 23.72 31.17
CA TYR A 138 -9.74 23.25 31.97
C TYR A 138 -9.60 21.75 31.82
N VAL A 139 -8.36 21.29 31.71
CA VAL A 139 -8.01 19.86 31.58
C VAL A 139 -7.01 19.53 32.67
N GLU A 140 -7.41 18.80 33.66
CA GLU A 140 -6.59 18.34 34.78
C GLU A 140 -5.89 17.04 34.36
N LYS A 141 -4.56 17.03 34.32
CA LYS A 141 -3.77 15.89 33.78
C LYS A 141 -3.50 14.80 34.83
N ASP A 142 -3.59 15.14 36.13
CA ASP A 142 -3.10 14.31 37.20
C ASP A 142 -4.22 13.62 38.02
N LEU A 143 -5.43 13.56 37.51
CA LEU A 143 -6.44 12.70 38.09
C LEU A 143 -6.08 11.25 37.76
N GLU A 144 -5.35 10.61 38.71
CA GLU A 144 -5.16 9.17 38.68
C GLU A 144 -6.54 8.48 38.63
N THR A 145 -6.65 7.52 37.77
CA THR A 145 -7.87 6.89 37.23
C THR A 145 -8.57 6.00 38.28
N GLU A 146 -8.48 6.27 39.57
CA GLU A 146 -9.01 5.37 40.61
C GLU A 146 -10.51 5.55 40.96
N GLU A 147 -11.12 6.66 40.59
CA GLU A 147 -12.57 6.79 40.64
C GLU A 147 -13.12 7.34 39.34
N LYS A 148 -13.45 6.43 38.42
CA LYS A 148 -14.54 6.70 37.48
C LYS A 148 -15.81 6.84 38.29
N ASP A 149 -15.91 7.96 39.00
CA ASP A 149 -17.20 8.40 39.50
C ASP A 149 -18.04 8.70 38.26
N SER A 150 -18.77 7.68 37.85
CA SER A 150 -19.77 7.75 36.79
C SER A 150 -20.77 8.80 37.28
N GLY A 151 -20.45 10.06 36.90
CA GLY A 151 -21.01 11.21 37.53
C GLY A 151 -22.52 11.26 37.38
N GLN A 152 -23.22 11.14 38.46
CA GLN A 152 -24.60 11.58 38.50
C GLN A 152 -24.63 13.06 38.14
N ALA A 153 -24.95 13.36 36.88
CA ALA A 153 -25.09 14.72 36.44
C ALA A 153 -26.45 15.24 36.87
N SER A 154 -26.46 16.37 37.54
CA SER A 154 -27.67 17.11 37.82
C SER A 154 -27.85 18.20 36.76
N ALA A 155 -28.99 18.24 36.12
CA ALA A 155 -29.44 19.40 35.38
C ALA A 155 -30.12 20.39 36.31
N GLY A 156 -30.09 21.67 35.97
CA GLY A 156 -30.63 22.73 36.80
C GLY A 156 -32.12 22.65 37.18
N ASP A 157 -32.87 21.64 36.68
CA ASP A 157 -34.28 21.36 36.98
C ASP A 157 -34.50 20.14 37.89
N LYS A 158 -33.52 19.76 38.71
CA LYS A 158 -33.57 18.63 39.68
C LYS A 158 -33.64 17.23 39.03
N THR A 159 -33.53 17.10 37.73
CA THR A 159 -33.46 15.77 37.08
C THR A 159 -32.04 15.24 37.19
N SER A 160 -31.86 14.16 37.92
CA SER A 160 -30.60 13.43 37.99
C SER A 160 -30.53 12.43 36.84
N PHE A 161 -29.44 12.37 36.14
CA PHE A 161 -29.17 11.42 35.07
C PHE A 161 -27.69 11.00 35.10
N HIS A 162 -27.42 9.79 34.63
CA HIS A 162 -26.10 9.20 34.65
C HIS A 162 -25.42 9.32 33.26
N VAL A 163 -24.39 10.14 33.17
CA VAL A 163 -23.58 10.30 31.96
C VAL A 163 -22.11 10.23 32.34
N ASP A 164 -21.35 9.41 31.62
CA ASP A 164 -19.89 9.25 31.79
C ASP A 164 -19.15 10.46 31.22
N PHE A 165 -19.22 11.59 31.87
CA PHE A 165 -18.41 12.74 31.56
C PHE A 165 -16.93 12.43 31.83
N ASP A 166 -16.04 13.03 31.07
CA ASP A 166 -14.61 13.00 31.35
C ASP A 166 -14.34 13.91 32.59
N PRO A 167 -14.01 13.36 33.76
CA PRO A 167 -13.84 14.17 34.98
C PRO A 167 -12.65 15.13 34.88
N ALA A 168 -11.67 14.80 34.06
CA ALA A 168 -10.51 15.67 33.79
C ALA A 168 -10.87 16.94 33.00
N ARG A 169 -12.07 17.02 32.45
CA ARG A 169 -12.47 18.11 31.55
C ARG A 169 -13.64 18.89 32.10
N THR A 170 -13.38 20.06 32.60
CA THR A 170 -14.41 20.94 33.19
C THR A 170 -14.51 22.27 32.48
N LEU A 171 -15.71 22.84 32.51
CA LEU A 171 -15.98 24.16 31.91
C LEU A 171 -16.14 25.21 33.03
N THR A 172 -15.69 26.42 32.72
CA THR A 172 -15.93 27.59 33.54
C THR A 172 -16.51 28.72 32.71
N ASP A 173 -17.52 29.39 33.23
CA ASP A 173 -18.08 30.59 32.62
C ASP A 173 -17.47 31.82 33.31
N ALA A 174 -16.52 32.48 32.65
CA ALA A 174 -15.85 33.66 33.18
C ALA A 174 -16.76 34.92 33.25
N LYS A 175 -17.87 34.93 32.46
CA LYS A 175 -18.79 36.06 32.38
C LYS A 175 -20.05 35.87 33.22
N GLY A 176 -20.32 34.62 33.67
CA GLY A 176 -21.53 34.31 34.44
C GLY A 176 -22.84 34.36 33.65
N ASP A 177 -22.75 34.30 32.34
CA ASP A 177 -23.88 34.47 31.42
C ASP A 177 -24.59 33.15 31.07
N PHE A 178 -23.98 32.00 31.41
CA PHE A 178 -24.51 30.69 31.07
C PHE A 178 -25.24 30.01 32.26
N LYS A 179 -26.26 29.28 31.92
CA LYS A 179 -26.91 28.34 32.85
C LYS A 179 -26.19 27.01 32.80
N VAL A 180 -25.98 26.37 33.94
CA VAL A 180 -25.42 25.04 34.02
C VAL A 180 -26.43 24.04 33.48
N ALA A 181 -26.11 23.35 32.38
CA ALA A 181 -26.94 22.32 31.76
C ALA A 181 -26.62 20.92 32.29
N ALA A 182 -25.36 20.68 32.68
CA ALA A 182 -24.94 19.43 33.34
C ALA A 182 -23.71 19.68 34.22
N ARG A 183 -23.73 19.07 35.42
CA ARG A 183 -22.63 19.12 36.41
C ARG A 183 -22.46 17.74 37.05
N SER A 184 -21.22 17.34 37.30
CA SER A 184 -20.89 16.19 38.17
C SER A 184 -20.12 16.65 39.40
N GLY A 185 -19.67 15.71 40.24
CA GLY A 185 -18.76 15.99 41.37
C GLY A 185 -17.47 16.68 40.94
N ALA A 186 -16.92 16.35 39.75
CA ALA A 186 -15.71 16.94 39.21
C ALA A 186 -15.88 18.40 38.74
N GLY A 187 -17.11 18.80 38.36
CA GLY A 187 -17.33 20.16 37.87
C GLY A 187 -18.43 20.29 36.82
N ILE A 188 -18.39 21.36 36.07
CA ILE A 188 -19.41 21.66 35.06
C ILE A 188 -18.98 21.03 33.73
N HIS A 189 -19.88 20.26 33.09
CA HIS A 189 -19.63 19.59 31.80
C HIS A 189 -20.48 20.12 30.66
N ALA A 190 -21.55 20.83 30.95
CA ALA A 190 -22.36 21.47 29.93
C ALA A 190 -22.87 22.84 30.42
N LEU A 191 -22.68 23.84 29.58
CA LEU A 191 -23.13 25.20 29.75
C LEU A 191 -24.11 25.57 28.65
N GLN A 192 -25.21 26.25 28.96
CA GLN A 192 -26.19 26.69 27.97
C GLN A 192 -26.55 28.17 28.18
N LYS A 193 -26.61 28.92 27.08
CA LYS A 193 -27.00 30.33 27.06
C LYS A 193 -28.06 30.56 25.99
N ALA A 194 -29.13 31.25 26.36
CA ALA A 194 -30.09 31.76 25.41
C ALA A 194 -29.48 32.96 24.64
N LEU A 195 -29.65 33.01 23.35
CA LEU A 195 -29.12 34.07 22.51
C LEU A 195 -30.18 34.46 21.47
N GLY A 196 -30.88 35.55 21.74
CA GLY A 196 -32.05 35.93 20.95
C GLY A 196 -33.18 34.92 21.08
N LYS A 197 -33.64 34.39 19.91
CA LYS A 197 -34.69 33.32 19.90
C LYS A 197 -34.10 31.91 20.00
N GLY A 198 -32.79 31.74 19.80
CA GLY A 198 -32.11 30.48 19.85
C GLY A 198 -31.26 30.30 21.12
N LYS A 199 -30.35 29.35 21.07
CA LYS A 199 -29.47 29.02 22.18
C LYS A 199 -28.16 28.42 21.76
N ILE A 200 -27.13 28.60 22.57
CA ILE A 200 -25.83 27.96 22.43
C ILE A 200 -25.60 27.03 23.61
N THR A 201 -25.13 25.82 23.34
CA THR A 201 -24.72 24.86 24.34
C THR A 201 -23.27 24.49 24.16
N VAL A 202 -22.46 24.57 25.20
CA VAL A 202 -21.04 24.21 25.17
C VAL A 202 -20.87 22.98 26.07
N LEU A 203 -20.22 21.96 25.51
CA LEU A 203 -19.94 20.69 26.18
C LEU A 203 -18.43 20.57 26.45
N SER A 204 -18.03 20.02 27.59
CA SER A 204 -16.63 19.71 27.89
C SER A 204 -16.12 18.54 27.09
N ASP A 205 -16.98 17.56 26.81
CA ASP A 205 -16.72 16.36 26.00
C ASP A 205 -18.01 15.92 25.26
N SER A 206 -17.90 15.08 24.30
CA SER A 206 -19.02 14.49 23.55
C SER A 206 -18.74 13.04 23.14
N SER A 207 -17.75 12.39 23.74
CA SER A 207 -17.38 11.01 23.47
C SER A 207 -18.48 10.01 23.82
N TYR A 208 -19.30 10.35 24.80
CA TYR A 208 -20.45 9.55 25.25
C TYR A 208 -21.55 9.44 24.19
N TRP A 209 -21.58 10.28 23.16
CA TRP A 209 -22.52 10.18 22.03
C TRP A 209 -22.00 9.38 20.85
N THR A 210 -20.79 8.82 20.95
CA THR A 210 -20.22 7.98 19.88
C THR A 210 -20.93 6.63 19.77
N ASN A 211 -20.78 5.98 18.63
CA ASN A 211 -21.38 4.66 18.33
C ASN A 211 -21.14 3.60 19.41
N THR A 212 -20.00 3.68 20.08
CA THR A 212 -19.59 2.70 21.10
C THR A 212 -20.13 3.03 22.50
N ARG A 213 -20.52 4.28 22.77
CA ARG A 213 -20.86 4.73 24.12
C ARG A 213 -22.29 5.21 24.29
N ILE A 214 -23.00 5.58 23.24
CA ILE A 214 -24.34 6.15 23.32
C ILE A 214 -25.38 5.24 23.99
N GLY A 215 -25.15 3.92 23.90
CA GLY A 215 -26.05 2.92 24.52
C GLY A 215 -25.82 2.69 26.01
N PHE A 216 -24.80 3.30 26.62
CA PHE A 216 -24.54 3.15 28.05
C PHE A 216 -25.29 4.23 28.87
N HIS A 217 -25.71 3.88 30.07
CA HIS A 217 -26.33 4.81 31.00
C HIS A 217 -27.40 5.73 30.35
N ASP A 218 -27.43 6.98 30.69
CA ASP A 218 -28.37 7.97 30.18
C ASP A 218 -27.77 8.83 29.04
N HIS A 219 -26.75 8.36 28.36
CA HIS A 219 -26.08 9.13 27.28
C HIS A 219 -27.06 9.53 26.18
N ALA A 220 -27.90 8.58 25.74
CA ALA A 220 -28.92 8.83 24.72
C ALA A 220 -30.00 9.79 25.24
N PHE A 221 -30.42 9.66 26.51
CA PHE A 221 -31.37 10.57 27.14
C PHE A 221 -30.85 12.01 27.18
N PHE A 222 -29.57 12.18 27.54
CA PHE A 222 -28.96 13.52 27.57
C PHE A 222 -28.93 14.15 26.16
N MET A 223 -28.67 13.35 25.14
CA MET A 223 -28.74 13.82 23.73
C MET A 223 -30.16 14.23 23.35
N ALA A 224 -31.16 13.39 23.66
CA ALA A 224 -32.56 13.69 23.37
C ALA A 224 -33.03 14.96 24.08
N ARG A 225 -32.57 15.19 25.35
CA ARG A 225 -32.84 16.41 26.10
C ARG A 225 -32.28 17.66 25.41
N ILE A 226 -31.05 17.61 24.93
CA ILE A 226 -30.43 18.72 24.19
C ILE A 226 -31.13 18.95 22.86
N ALA A 227 -31.51 17.89 22.15
CA ALA A 227 -32.20 17.95 20.88
C ALA A 227 -33.70 18.30 20.96
N ARG A 228 -34.25 18.37 22.16
CA ARG A 228 -35.68 18.66 22.35
C ARG A 228 -36.08 19.97 21.68
N GLY A 229 -37.11 19.91 20.84
CA GLY A 229 -37.66 21.07 20.10
C GLY A 229 -36.88 21.47 18.90
N ALA A 230 -35.87 20.70 18.49
CA ALA A 230 -35.20 20.91 17.19
C ALA A 230 -36.03 20.33 16.04
N GLY A 231 -36.11 21.01 14.92
CA GLY A 231 -36.74 20.51 13.72
C GLY A 231 -35.91 19.38 13.10
N LYS A 232 -34.61 19.62 12.94
CA LYS A 232 -33.63 18.63 12.46
C LYS A 232 -32.31 18.83 13.21
N VAL A 233 -31.60 17.71 13.45
CA VAL A 233 -30.29 17.70 14.11
C VAL A 233 -29.19 17.40 13.07
N TRP A 234 -28.28 18.32 12.92
CA TRP A 234 -27.12 18.19 12.05
C TRP A 234 -25.90 17.80 12.88
N LEU A 235 -25.42 16.58 12.71
CA LEU A 235 -24.27 16.05 13.44
C LEU A 235 -23.02 16.27 12.61
N ILE A 236 -22.33 17.39 12.83
CA ILE A 236 -21.15 17.75 12.06
C ILE A 236 -19.93 17.10 12.69
N GLN A 237 -19.36 16.21 11.93
CA GLN A 237 -18.10 15.55 12.21
C GLN A 237 -16.97 16.28 11.47
N THR A 238 -16.40 17.29 12.08
CA THR A 238 -15.20 17.95 11.54
C THR A 238 -13.94 17.27 12.09
N GLY A 239 -13.72 16.04 11.77
CA GLY A 239 -12.71 15.25 12.51
C GLY A 239 -11.69 14.51 11.70
N GLY A 240 -11.58 14.75 10.45
CA GLY A 240 -10.46 14.30 9.64
C GLY A 240 -10.14 15.36 8.61
N MET A 241 -8.90 15.76 8.49
CA MET A 241 -8.46 16.41 7.27
C MET A 241 -8.79 15.40 6.16
N PRO A 242 -9.59 15.75 5.13
CA PRO A 242 -9.84 14.83 4.05
C PRO A 242 -8.49 14.33 3.52
N PRO A 243 -8.38 13.10 3.07
CA PRO A 243 -7.12 12.59 2.56
C PRO A 243 -6.60 13.56 1.48
N ILE A 244 -5.30 13.76 1.46
CA ILE A 244 -4.64 14.69 0.53
C ILE A 244 -5.12 14.49 -0.91
N SER A 245 -5.38 13.24 -1.31
CA SER A 245 -5.93 12.90 -2.63
C SER A 245 -7.29 13.55 -2.89
N GLN A 246 -8.19 13.58 -1.90
CA GLN A 246 -9.49 14.24 -2.03
C GLN A 246 -9.33 15.76 -2.08
N LEU A 247 -8.44 16.33 -1.24
CA LEU A 247 -8.18 17.78 -1.23
C LEU A 247 -7.62 18.26 -2.58
N ILE A 248 -6.67 17.51 -3.14
CA ILE A 248 -6.06 17.81 -4.43
C ILE A 248 -7.11 17.71 -5.54
N TRP A 249 -7.96 16.67 -5.51
CA TRP A 249 -9.02 16.49 -6.52
C TRP A 249 -10.07 17.59 -6.44
N GLU A 250 -10.45 18.03 -5.24
CA GLU A 250 -11.49 19.03 -5.00
C GLU A 250 -11.01 20.47 -5.29
N HIS A 251 -9.73 20.79 -4.98
CA HIS A 251 -9.20 22.15 -5.10
C HIS A 251 -8.31 22.38 -6.33
N ALA A 252 -7.76 21.31 -6.91
CA ALA A 252 -6.86 21.41 -8.05
C ALA A 252 -7.11 20.31 -9.10
N PRO A 253 -8.36 20.12 -9.60
CA PRO A 253 -8.66 19.05 -10.57
C PRO A 253 -7.86 19.21 -11.86
N TYR A 254 -7.63 20.44 -12.31
CA TYR A 254 -6.84 20.72 -13.51
C TYR A 254 -5.36 20.39 -13.33
N PHE A 255 -4.81 20.53 -12.12
CA PHE A 255 -3.44 20.14 -11.81
C PHE A 255 -3.27 18.61 -11.89
N VAL A 256 -4.23 17.84 -11.36
CA VAL A 256 -4.21 16.37 -11.43
C VAL A 256 -4.30 15.90 -12.89
N THR A 257 -5.20 16.48 -13.67
CA THR A 257 -5.34 16.13 -15.09
C THR A 257 -4.10 16.49 -15.89
N ALA A 258 -3.52 17.66 -15.65
CA ALA A 258 -2.27 18.09 -16.28
C ALA A 258 -1.09 17.16 -15.93
N LEU A 259 -0.97 16.75 -14.66
CA LEU A 259 0.06 15.82 -14.21
C LEU A 259 -0.10 14.44 -14.85
N LEU A 260 -1.35 13.98 -14.99
CA LEU A 260 -1.65 12.71 -15.63
C LEU A 260 -1.29 12.75 -17.13
N ILE A 261 -1.65 13.80 -17.84
CA ILE A 261 -1.27 14.02 -19.25
C ILE A 261 0.26 14.09 -19.38
N LEU A 262 0.92 14.83 -18.50
CA LEU A 262 2.39 14.93 -18.49
C LEU A 262 3.03 13.57 -18.26
N SER A 263 2.50 12.78 -17.34
CA SER A 263 3.01 11.43 -17.06
C SER A 263 2.85 10.49 -18.27
N VAL A 264 1.68 10.53 -18.91
CA VAL A 264 1.42 9.73 -20.11
C VAL A 264 2.35 10.15 -21.26
N THR A 265 2.51 11.45 -21.48
CA THR A 265 3.41 11.96 -22.53
C THR A 265 4.88 11.65 -22.22
N ALA A 266 5.30 11.69 -20.97
CA ALA A 266 6.65 11.31 -20.55
C ALA A 266 6.91 9.82 -20.79
N VAL A 267 5.95 8.96 -20.44
CA VAL A 267 6.03 7.51 -20.70
C VAL A 267 6.05 7.23 -22.20
N MET A 268 5.18 7.88 -22.98
CA MET A 268 5.19 7.75 -24.44
C MET A 268 6.54 8.21 -25.03
N ARG A 269 7.08 9.33 -24.57
CA ARG A 269 8.39 9.83 -25.03
C ARG A 269 9.53 8.90 -24.60
N ALA A 270 9.48 8.33 -23.43
CA ALA A 270 10.45 7.33 -22.98
C ALA A 270 10.35 6.02 -23.80
N GLY A 271 9.12 5.60 -24.12
CA GLY A 271 8.86 4.44 -24.97
C GLY A 271 9.26 4.65 -26.43
N MET A 272 9.18 5.87 -26.97
CA MET A 272 9.61 6.20 -28.33
C MET A 272 11.14 6.15 -28.53
N ARG A 273 11.92 5.97 -27.46
CA ARG A 273 13.36 5.67 -27.53
C ARG A 273 13.69 4.21 -27.82
N ILE A 274 12.71 3.36 -28.04
CA ILE A 274 12.93 2.07 -28.69
C ILE A 274 13.21 2.42 -30.15
N GLY A 275 14.48 2.71 -30.42
CA GLY A 275 14.99 2.82 -31.80
C GLY A 275 14.59 1.55 -32.58
N PRO A 276 14.60 1.58 -33.91
CA PRO A 276 14.26 0.41 -34.70
C PRO A 276 15.02 -0.77 -34.13
N LEU A 277 14.31 -1.88 -33.87
CA LEU A 277 14.93 -3.15 -33.51
C LEU A 277 15.87 -3.51 -34.67
N ILE A 278 17.09 -2.97 -34.63
CA ILE A 278 18.16 -3.43 -35.49
C ILE A 278 18.31 -4.88 -35.06
N LYS A 279 17.78 -5.79 -35.87
CA LYS A 279 18.19 -7.20 -35.82
C LYS A 279 19.69 -7.14 -35.81
N VAL A 280 20.30 -7.37 -34.65
CA VAL A 280 21.74 -7.64 -34.59
C VAL A 280 21.91 -8.91 -35.40
N GLN A 281 22.12 -8.73 -36.71
CA GLN A 281 22.64 -9.83 -37.51
C GLN A 281 23.90 -10.24 -36.78
N ASN A 282 23.97 -11.52 -36.42
CA ASN A 282 25.12 -12.12 -35.78
C ASN A 282 26.34 -11.90 -36.68
N THR A 283 26.94 -10.73 -36.58
CA THR A 283 28.12 -10.31 -37.35
C THR A 283 29.38 -10.96 -36.81
N SER A 284 29.31 -11.65 -35.67
CA SER A 284 30.51 -12.28 -35.11
C SER A 284 31.11 -13.38 -36.01
N SER A 285 30.30 -14.15 -36.74
CA SER A 285 30.83 -15.13 -37.70
C SER A 285 31.35 -14.49 -38.97
N ARG A 286 30.76 -13.37 -39.40
CA ARG A 286 31.18 -12.65 -40.60
C ARG A 286 32.49 -11.90 -40.37
N ASN A 287 32.63 -11.30 -39.21
CA ASN A 287 33.87 -10.61 -38.84
C ASN A 287 35.06 -11.55 -38.69
N ILE A 288 34.86 -12.79 -38.20
CA ILE A 288 35.94 -13.77 -38.07
C ILE A 288 36.43 -14.20 -39.45
N MET A 289 35.55 -14.43 -40.41
CA MET A 289 35.93 -14.83 -41.76
C MET A 289 36.66 -13.70 -42.51
N GLU A 290 36.19 -12.45 -42.38
CA GLU A 290 36.89 -11.29 -42.95
C GLU A 290 38.26 -11.08 -42.31
N HIS A 291 38.35 -11.26 -40.98
CA HIS A 291 39.61 -11.14 -40.26
C HIS A 291 40.60 -12.23 -40.68
N LEU A 292 40.13 -13.47 -40.81
CA LEU A 292 40.97 -14.58 -41.32
C LEU A 292 41.42 -14.35 -42.74
N GLN A 293 40.53 -13.84 -43.63
CA GLN A 293 40.92 -13.51 -45.02
C GLN A 293 41.92 -12.37 -45.08
N ALA A 294 41.72 -11.32 -44.27
CA ALA A 294 42.65 -10.19 -44.22
C ALA A 294 44.02 -10.63 -43.69
N SER A 295 44.06 -11.44 -42.66
CA SER A 295 45.29 -11.98 -42.08
C SER A 295 45.98 -12.92 -43.05
N GLY A 296 45.25 -13.77 -43.77
CA GLY A 296 45.78 -14.64 -44.80
C GLY A 296 46.40 -13.85 -45.95
N ARG A 297 45.71 -12.81 -46.44
CA ARG A 297 46.24 -11.91 -47.50
C ARG A 297 47.50 -11.16 -47.06
N TYR A 298 47.54 -10.70 -45.81
CA TYR A 298 48.71 -10.02 -45.26
C TYR A 298 49.91 -10.92 -45.18
N LEU A 299 49.77 -12.14 -44.65
CA LEU A 299 50.86 -13.13 -44.59
C LEU A 299 51.31 -13.58 -45.95
N TRP A 300 50.43 -13.65 -46.96
CA TRP A 300 50.80 -13.95 -48.33
C TRP A 300 51.62 -12.84 -48.95
N ARG A 301 51.26 -11.56 -48.77
CA ARG A 301 51.98 -10.39 -49.31
C ARG A 301 53.36 -10.20 -48.67
N THR A 302 53.51 -10.53 -47.40
CA THR A 302 54.79 -10.38 -46.67
C THR A 302 55.78 -11.51 -46.95
N ARG A 303 55.56 -12.34 -47.95
CA ARG A 303 56.39 -13.53 -48.31
C ARG A 303 56.45 -14.59 -47.17
N ASN A 304 55.62 -14.49 -46.14
CA ASN A 304 55.52 -15.48 -45.03
C ASN A 304 54.52 -16.60 -45.38
N GLY A 305 54.15 -16.78 -46.66
CA GLY A 305 53.29 -17.86 -47.14
C GLY A 305 53.81 -19.26 -46.79
N SER A 306 55.14 -19.39 -46.73
CA SER A 306 55.78 -20.65 -46.34
C SER A 306 55.38 -21.10 -44.86
N LEU A 307 55.25 -20.14 -44.01
CA LEU A 307 54.82 -20.43 -42.64
C LEU A 307 53.34 -20.93 -42.51
N LEU A 308 52.45 -20.29 -43.30
CA LEU A 308 51.06 -20.76 -43.41
C LEU A 308 50.99 -22.15 -43.99
N PHE A 309 51.75 -22.39 -45.05
CA PHE A 309 51.78 -23.67 -45.73
C PHE A 309 52.24 -24.80 -44.78
N LYS A 310 53.35 -24.56 -44.08
CA LYS A 310 53.91 -25.49 -43.10
C LYS A 310 52.94 -25.81 -41.98
N ASN A 311 52.27 -24.79 -41.44
CA ASN A 311 51.28 -25.00 -40.39
C ASN A 311 50.10 -25.86 -40.87
N VAL A 312 49.62 -25.67 -42.10
CA VAL A 312 48.58 -26.50 -42.71
C VAL A 312 49.06 -27.94 -42.92
N GLN A 313 50.24 -28.14 -43.42
CA GLN A 313 50.84 -29.47 -43.61
C GLN A 313 50.93 -30.21 -42.27
N GLU A 314 51.48 -29.58 -41.24
CA GLU A 314 51.59 -30.16 -39.90
C GLU A 314 50.22 -30.47 -39.29
N ALA A 315 49.22 -29.59 -39.47
CA ALA A 315 47.89 -29.82 -38.95
C ALA A 315 47.21 -31.03 -39.60
N VAL A 316 47.33 -31.14 -40.94
CA VAL A 316 46.79 -32.26 -41.70
C VAL A 316 47.55 -33.56 -41.34
N GLU A 317 48.87 -33.51 -41.23
CA GLU A 317 49.67 -34.68 -40.82
C GLU A 317 49.30 -35.17 -39.43
N ARG A 318 49.23 -34.27 -38.42
CA ARG A 318 48.80 -34.61 -37.06
C ARG A 318 47.44 -35.28 -37.03
N ARG A 319 46.48 -34.77 -37.84
CA ARG A 319 45.13 -35.31 -37.93
C ARG A 319 45.16 -36.72 -38.51
N LEU A 320 45.86 -36.92 -39.57
CA LEU A 320 45.99 -38.21 -40.26
C LEU A 320 46.71 -39.23 -39.40
N ARG A 321 47.80 -38.88 -38.70
CA ARG A 321 48.48 -39.72 -37.72
C ARG A 321 47.56 -40.19 -36.61
N ARG A 322 46.74 -39.29 -36.09
CA ARG A 322 45.71 -39.63 -35.06
C ARG A 322 44.68 -40.60 -35.64
N LYS A 323 44.16 -40.30 -36.80
CA LYS A 323 43.09 -41.12 -37.42
C LYS A 323 43.57 -42.54 -37.69
N TYR A 324 44.80 -42.69 -38.19
CA TYR A 324 45.39 -44.00 -38.51
C TYR A 324 46.22 -44.57 -37.36
N ARG A 325 46.14 -43.99 -36.15
CA ARG A 325 46.80 -44.44 -34.90
C ARG A 325 48.31 -44.68 -35.09
N MET A 326 48.98 -43.81 -35.83
CA MET A 326 50.43 -43.88 -36.07
C MET A 326 51.17 -42.95 -35.10
N GLY A 327 52.18 -43.48 -34.44
CA GLY A 327 53.05 -42.74 -33.52
C GLY A 327 53.85 -41.65 -34.27
N ALA A 328 54.35 -40.64 -33.52
CA ALA A 328 55.15 -39.55 -34.06
C ALA A 328 56.43 -39.99 -34.81
N ALA A 329 56.99 -41.11 -34.39
CA ALA A 329 58.24 -41.70 -34.99
C ALA A 329 57.99 -42.56 -36.22
N ALA A 330 56.70 -42.74 -36.62
CA ALA A 330 56.44 -43.59 -37.79
C ALA A 330 56.97 -42.99 -39.09
N ASP A 331 57.53 -43.86 -40.00
CA ASP A 331 58.10 -43.44 -41.22
C ASP A 331 57.08 -42.66 -42.09
N LYS A 332 57.52 -41.52 -42.58
CA LYS A 332 56.77 -40.61 -43.45
C LYS A 332 56.30 -41.29 -44.76
N GLN A 333 57.16 -42.19 -45.34
CA GLN A 333 56.77 -42.94 -46.52
C GLN A 333 55.68 -43.96 -46.27
N ARG A 334 55.71 -44.58 -45.11
CA ARG A 334 54.63 -45.54 -44.65
C ARG A 334 53.30 -44.83 -44.53
N LEU A 335 53.28 -43.67 -43.92
CA LEU A 335 52.06 -42.85 -43.83
C LEU A 335 51.51 -42.47 -45.18
N SER A 336 52.37 -42.01 -46.10
CA SER A 336 51.97 -41.63 -47.45
C SER A 336 51.41 -42.79 -48.26
N ARG A 337 51.95 -44.00 -48.14
CA ARG A 337 51.42 -45.22 -48.78
C ARG A 337 50.04 -45.66 -48.23
N ILE A 338 49.83 -45.60 -46.91
CA ILE A 338 48.57 -45.95 -46.31
C ILE A 338 47.45 -44.98 -46.74
N ILE A 339 47.79 -43.69 -46.80
CA ILE A 339 46.86 -42.66 -47.27
C ILE A 339 46.55 -42.77 -48.75
N ALA A 340 47.54 -43.01 -49.54
CA ALA A 340 47.43 -43.22 -51.03
C ALA A 340 46.44 -44.36 -51.29
N ALA A 341 46.58 -45.50 -50.61
CA ALA A 341 45.68 -46.66 -50.74
C ALA A 341 44.24 -46.38 -50.44
N LYS A 342 43.95 -45.37 -49.53
CA LYS A 342 42.62 -44.99 -49.10
C LYS A 342 41.98 -43.86 -49.93
N THR A 343 42.79 -43.04 -50.55
CA THR A 343 42.34 -41.81 -51.27
C THR A 343 42.38 -41.95 -52.82
N GLY A 344 42.98 -43.01 -53.34
CA GLY A 344 43.19 -43.20 -54.79
C GLY A 344 44.21 -42.23 -55.36
N LEU A 345 45.00 -41.55 -54.53
CA LEU A 345 46.07 -40.65 -54.93
C LEU A 345 47.37 -41.41 -54.98
N SER A 346 48.33 -40.97 -55.83
CA SER A 346 49.68 -41.59 -55.88
C SER A 346 50.41 -41.31 -54.53
N ALA A 347 51.21 -42.26 -54.06
CA ALA A 347 51.99 -42.11 -52.83
C ALA A 347 52.96 -40.94 -52.88
N GLU A 348 53.47 -40.65 -54.04
CA GLU A 348 54.36 -39.54 -54.35
C GLU A 348 53.59 -38.18 -54.18
N ALA A 349 52.36 -38.04 -54.69
CA ALA A 349 51.57 -36.84 -54.60
C ALA A 349 51.17 -36.58 -53.11
N VAL A 350 50.85 -37.58 -52.33
CA VAL A 350 50.58 -37.48 -50.92
C VAL A 350 51.84 -37.09 -50.15
N HIS A 351 52.96 -37.66 -50.46
CA HIS A 351 54.24 -37.38 -49.81
C HIS A 351 54.69 -35.96 -50.11
N GLU A 352 54.58 -35.54 -51.37
CA GLU A 352 54.90 -34.17 -51.81
C GLU A 352 53.99 -33.16 -51.11
N ALA A 353 52.70 -33.41 -51.03
CA ALA A 353 51.75 -32.50 -50.36
C ALA A 353 52.02 -32.33 -48.84
N LEU A 354 52.45 -33.38 -48.15
CA LEU A 354 52.68 -33.32 -46.72
C LEU A 354 54.08 -32.85 -46.31
N TYR A 355 55.08 -33.07 -47.16
CA TYR A 355 56.51 -32.90 -46.78
C TYR A 355 57.34 -32.05 -47.68
N SER A 356 56.79 -31.56 -48.82
CA SER A 356 57.56 -30.68 -49.69
C SER A 356 57.74 -29.29 -49.12
N ASN A 357 58.83 -28.64 -49.48
CA ASN A 357 59.02 -27.24 -49.13
C ASN A 357 58.14 -26.35 -50.00
N PHE A 358 57.73 -25.22 -49.47
CA PHE A 358 56.93 -24.21 -50.15
C PHE A 358 57.72 -23.69 -51.41
N ARG A 359 57.10 -23.82 -52.55
CA ARG A 359 57.60 -23.22 -53.83
C ARG A 359 56.74 -22.02 -54.14
N HIS A 360 57.36 -20.95 -54.66
CA HIS A 360 56.63 -19.73 -55.03
C HIS A 360 55.92 -19.85 -56.39
N ASP A 361 55.88 -21.04 -56.96
CA ASP A 361 55.16 -21.27 -58.23
C ASP A 361 53.65 -21.47 -57.92
N HIS A 362 52.85 -20.66 -58.59
CA HIS A 362 51.40 -20.62 -58.36
C HIS A 362 50.70 -21.95 -58.65
N GLN A 363 51.15 -22.66 -59.70
CA GLN A 363 50.53 -23.91 -60.10
C GLN A 363 50.84 -25.06 -59.10
N SER A 364 52.10 -25.12 -58.65
CA SER A 364 52.49 -26.11 -57.63
C SER A 364 51.79 -25.90 -56.32
N VAL A 365 51.60 -24.63 -55.87
CA VAL A 365 50.89 -24.30 -54.65
C VAL A 365 49.38 -24.70 -54.69
N VAL A 366 48.71 -24.36 -55.83
CA VAL A 366 47.28 -24.72 -55.97
C VAL A 366 47.12 -26.25 -56.01
N ARG A 367 47.99 -26.98 -56.69
CA ARG A 367 47.95 -28.44 -56.73
C ARG A 367 48.15 -29.05 -55.33
N THR A 368 49.14 -28.57 -54.58
CA THR A 368 49.42 -29.08 -53.22
C THR A 368 48.32 -28.75 -52.29
N ILE A 369 47.77 -27.53 -52.36
CA ILE A 369 46.58 -27.16 -51.47
C ILE A 369 45.37 -28.04 -51.81
N SER A 370 45.11 -28.32 -53.10
CA SER A 370 43.97 -29.18 -53.47
C SER A 370 44.11 -30.60 -52.91
N VAL A 371 45.33 -31.13 -52.89
CA VAL A 371 45.64 -32.43 -52.30
C VAL A 371 45.47 -32.36 -50.75
N LEU A 372 46.02 -31.32 -50.08
CA LEU A 372 45.88 -31.13 -48.66
C LEU A 372 44.40 -30.98 -48.23
N GLN A 373 43.58 -30.30 -49.04
CA GLN A 373 42.12 -30.19 -48.73
C GLN A 373 41.44 -31.56 -48.87
N LYS A 374 41.76 -32.37 -49.85
CA LYS A 374 41.25 -33.76 -49.96
C LYS A 374 41.65 -34.58 -48.72
N LEU A 375 42.93 -34.47 -48.35
CA LEU A 375 43.43 -35.15 -47.13
C LEU A 375 42.80 -34.69 -45.83
N ASN A 376 42.46 -33.41 -45.75
CA ASN A 376 41.79 -32.86 -44.55
C ASN A 376 40.31 -33.26 -44.43
N ARG A 377 39.67 -33.67 -45.53
CA ARG A 377 38.27 -34.17 -45.53
C ARG A 377 38.15 -35.64 -45.12
N LEU A 378 39.28 -36.34 -45.06
CA LEU A 378 39.36 -37.71 -44.54
C LEU A 378 39.25 -37.72 -43.00
#